data_1a2ef01a625fb0143a829e26899746fe
#
_entry.id   1a2ef01a625fb0143a829e26899746fe
#
_cell.length_a   1.000
_cell.length_b   1.000
_cell.length_c   1.000
_cell.angle_alpha   90.00
_cell.angle_beta   90.00
_cell.angle_gamma   90.00
#
_symmetry.space_group_name_H-M   'P 1'
#
loop_
_entity.id
_entity.type
_entity.pdbx_description
1 polymer ?
#
loop_
_entity_poly.entity_id
_entity_poly.type
_entity_poly.pdbx_seq_one_letter_code
_entity_poly.pdbx_strand_id
1 'polypeptide(L)'
;MRKCLILACMLLPLVMNGQELPQYVDNSVNKYFPPIIDQHGGSCAQASSIGYVFTYEMNRFLDRDATASPANRFSYQFVWNLVNDGIDQGGFAEDGLFVAMRSGAMTEEDFSTLTTGHFTWPSGFEKYRNALRYRVDRIVTMQRDVDAYKAYLAGSDGKPGGILSFSGHCYGWNMKYDYDGPSGTGYTAIATTLPNDGSHAMTIVGYDDLVRFTDADGVEHEGAFIVANSWGESMHDRGRFYYPYDFFRNETIIGRVISEDAVTAEVRFQEPRILYRLTIEYTSRNDLAYSIGATDKVPSGTPDNYYLQTGMSNKGGDHYMRGTYDKEPLEFALDLTDNIPQSDPDYCRYFLKIIRSARGKTKGTGELKALSVIDYRGEKPVEYKYKGPLPATLVDGENVFSIGLVPRFSVPCAQARAVPDEPIYMKTASGKKAKVVLTKDGSRTKVDYSVVK
;
A
#
# COMPACT_ATOMS: atom_id res chain seq x y z
N MET A 1 15.70 3.94 -27.32
CA MET A 1 15.60 5.33 -26.85
C MET A 1 14.77 5.31 -25.56
N ARG A 2 15.42 5.43 -24.42
CA ARG A 2 14.78 5.46 -23.08
C ARG A 2 14.11 6.82 -22.92
N LYS A 3 12.79 6.85 -22.86
CA LYS A 3 12.04 8.04 -22.43
C LYS A 3 12.05 8.04 -20.89
N CYS A 4 12.89 8.88 -20.30
CA CYS A 4 12.78 9.24 -18.90
C CYS A 4 11.43 9.92 -18.68
N LEU A 5 10.60 9.34 -17.83
CA LEU A 5 9.44 10.02 -17.27
C LEU A 5 10.00 11.02 -16.24
N ILE A 6 10.03 12.28 -16.61
CA ILE A 6 10.33 13.38 -15.67
C ILE A 6 9.08 13.52 -14.80
N LEU A 7 9.21 13.10 -13.54
CA LEU A 7 8.23 13.36 -12.50
C LEU A 7 8.25 14.87 -12.23
N ALA A 8 7.24 15.58 -12.70
CA ALA A 8 7.09 16.99 -12.38
C ALA A 8 6.70 17.13 -10.91
N CYS A 9 7.62 17.55 -10.06
CA CYS A 9 7.31 18.07 -8.74
C CYS A 9 6.44 19.32 -8.90
N MET A 10 5.14 19.18 -8.81
CA MET A 10 4.27 20.33 -8.57
C MET A 10 4.39 20.70 -7.08
N LEU A 11 5.23 21.68 -6.79
CA LEU A 11 5.14 22.48 -5.59
C LEU A 11 3.78 23.18 -5.62
N LEU A 12 2.79 22.62 -4.93
CA LEU A 12 1.61 23.39 -4.53
C LEU A 12 2.11 24.43 -3.52
N PRO A 13 1.99 25.74 -3.80
CA PRO A 13 2.21 26.74 -2.77
C PRO A 13 1.11 26.52 -1.72
N LEU A 14 1.47 26.02 -0.54
CA LEU A 14 0.65 26.19 0.64
C LEU A 14 0.52 27.68 0.86
N VAL A 15 -0.58 28.27 0.44
CA VAL A 15 -1.00 29.59 0.89
C VAL A 15 -1.40 29.39 2.35
N MET A 16 -0.42 29.50 3.25
CA MET A 16 -0.66 29.61 4.66
C MET A 16 -1.38 30.94 4.91
N ASN A 17 -2.69 30.90 5.04
CA ASN A 17 -3.39 31.94 5.79
C ASN A 17 -2.71 31.94 7.17
N GLY A 18 -2.21 33.08 7.63
CA GLY A 18 -1.37 33.24 8.82
C GLY A 18 -1.97 32.74 10.14
N GLN A 19 -2.35 31.47 10.19
CA GLN A 19 -2.75 30.79 11.42
C GLN A 19 -1.46 30.38 12.11
N GLU A 20 -1.23 30.92 13.28
CA GLU A 20 -0.12 30.56 14.15
C GLU A 20 -0.22 29.05 14.50
N LEU A 21 0.85 28.29 14.26
CA LEU A 21 0.85 26.85 14.59
C LEU A 21 0.81 26.68 16.12
N PRO A 22 0.11 25.65 16.63
CA PRO A 22 0.15 25.34 18.06
C PRO A 22 1.58 25.02 18.50
N GLN A 23 1.95 25.33 19.72
CA GLN A 23 3.28 25.00 20.27
C GLN A 23 3.50 23.50 20.49
N TYR A 24 2.43 22.73 20.52
CA TYR A 24 2.43 21.31 20.80
C TYR A 24 1.39 20.58 19.96
N VAL A 25 1.81 19.46 19.38
CA VAL A 25 0.94 18.50 18.67
C VAL A 25 1.43 17.09 18.96
N ASP A 26 0.49 16.19 19.27
CA ASP A 26 0.78 14.76 19.40
C ASP A 26 -0.32 13.94 18.73
N ASN A 27 -0.06 13.51 17.50
CA ASN A 27 -0.99 12.69 16.73
C ASN A 27 -0.98 11.22 17.17
N SER A 28 -0.03 10.80 18.01
CA SER A 28 0.00 9.43 18.54
C SER A 28 -1.05 9.15 19.62
N VAL A 29 -1.74 10.20 20.11
CA VAL A 29 -2.86 10.06 21.05
C VAL A 29 -4.22 10.05 20.35
N ASN A 30 -4.24 10.29 19.04
CA ASN A 30 -5.46 10.20 18.24
C ASN A 30 -5.89 8.75 18.06
N LYS A 31 -7.21 8.51 17.99
CA LYS A 31 -7.78 7.18 17.73
C LYS A 31 -7.27 6.52 16.44
N TYR A 32 -6.71 7.29 15.51
CA TYR A 32 -6.18 6.78 14.24
C TYR A 32 -4.82 6.11 14.38
N PHE A 33 -4.07 6.38 15.46
CA PHE A 33 -2.75 5.83 15.70
C PHE A 33 -2.86 4.42 16.31
N PRO A 34 -2.13 3.41 15.72
CA PRO A 34 -2.14 2.05 16.26
C PRO A 34 -1.33 1.94 17.56
N PRO A 35 -1.46 0.84 18.32
CA PRO A 35 -0.54 0.51 19.40
C PRO A 35 0.92 0.53 18.93
N ILE A 36 1.84 0.81 19.85
CA ILE A 36 3.28 0.79 19.56
C ILE A 36 3.68 -0.59 19.07
N ILE A 37 4.40 -0.58 17.96
CA ILE A 37 4.87 -1.80 17.29
C ILE A 37 6.14 -2.31 17.98
N ASP A 38 6.23 -3.64 18.11
CA ASP A 38 7.47 -4.35 18.41
C ASP A 38 7.86 -5.12 17.13
N GLN A 39 8.80 -4.54 16.36
CA GLN A 39 9.15 -5.06 15.04
C GLN A 39 9.96 -6.34 15.12
N HIS A 40 9.84 -7.16 14.07
CA HIS A 40 10.67 -8.34 13.87
C HIS A 40 11.73 -8.10 12.81
N GLY A 41 12.99 -8.48 13.10
CA GLY A 41 14.10 -8.39 12.14
C GLY A 41 14.32 -6.99 11.56
N GLY A 42 14.81 -6.91 10.34
CA GLY A 42 15.11 -5.67 9.60
C GLY A 42 13.89 -4.90 9.07
N SER A 43 12.71 -5.03 9.67
CA SER A 43 11.45 -4.52 9.12
C SER A 43 11.10 -3.07 9.51
N CYS A 44 12.03 -2.30 10.09
CA CYS A 44 11.77 -0.95 10.60
C CYS A 44 11.12 -0.01 9.57
N ALA A 45 11.57 -0.06 8.31
CA ALA A 45 11.02 0.78 7.24
C ALA A 45 9.53 0.50 6.99
N GLN A 46 9.12 -0.77 7.00
CA GLN A 46 7.72 -1.15 6.82
C GLN A 46 6.91 -1.00 8.11
N ALA A 47 7.51 -1.18 9.29
CA ALA A 47 6.86 -0.87 10.56
C ALA A 47 6.50 0.62 10.63
N SER A 48 7.41 1.51 10.22
CA SER A 48 7.16 2.94 10.13
C SER A 48 6.16 3.30 9.03
N SER A 49 6.39 2.85 7.78
CA SER A 49 5.60 3.30 6.63
C SER A 49 4.22 2.63 6.51
N ILE A 50 4.10 1.34 6.84
CA ILE A 50 2.83 0.59 6.74
C ILE A 50 2.18 0.47 8.12
N GLY A 51 2.94 0.01 9.11
CA GLY A 51 2.42 -0.20 10.45
C GLY A 51 1.91 1.08 11.09
N TYR A 52 2.64 2.18 10.97
CA TYR A 52 2.22 3.48 11.48
C TYR A 52 1.60 4.37 10.41
N VAL A 53 2.35 4.84 9.40
CA VAL A 53 1.87 5.88 8.47
C VAL A 53 0.64 5.44 7.70
N PHE A 54 0.69 4.31 7.00
CA PHE A 54 -0.45 3.85 6.21
C PHE A 54 -1.66 3.50 7.09
N THR A 55 -1.44 2.89 8.27
CA THR A 55 -2.50 2.60 9.23
C THR A 55 -3.16 3.90 9.72
N TYR A 56 -2.37 4.90 10.12
CA TYR A 56 -2.88 6.17 10.60
C TYR A 56 -3.67 6.91 9.50
N GLU A 57 -3.09 7.07 8.32
CA GLU A 57 -3.70 7.80 7.22
C GLU A 57 -5.00 7.14 6.73
N MET A 58 -5.02 5.80 6.64
CA MET A 58 -6.23 5.07 6.26
C MET A 58 -7.34 5.19 7.32
N ASN A 59 -6.99 5.10 8.61
CA ASN A 59 -7.98 5.28 9.67
C ASN A 59 -8.47 6.73 9.76
N ARG A 60 -7.59 7.72 9.53
CA ARG A 60 -7.97 9.13 9.44
C ARG A 60 -8.90 9.38 8.25
N PHE A 61 -8.62 8.76 7.11
CA PHE A 61 -9.47 8.85 5.91
C PHE A 61 -10.86 8.21 6.11
N LEU A 62 -10.93 7.06 6.82
CA LEU A 62 -12.18 6.32 7.06
C LEU A 62 -12.84 6.64 8.40
N ASP A 63 -12.27 7.54 9.19
CA ASP A 63 -12.70 7.92 10.56
C ASP A 63 -12.86 6.71 11.51
N ARG A 64 -11.90 5.77 11.47
CA ARG A 64 -11.93 4.54 12.28
C ARG A 64 -10.94 4.63 13.44
N ASP A 65 -11.21 3.86 14.51
CA ASP A 65 -10.29 3.68 15.62
C ASP A 65 -9.33 2.49 15.35
N ALA A 66 -8.03 2.79 15.24
CA ALA A 66 -6.99 1.79 15.00
C ALA A 66 -6.88 0.75 16.14
N THR A 67 -7.27 1.10 17.36
CA THR A 67 -7.18 0.22 18.53
C THR A 67 -8.37 -0.71 18.65
N ALA A 68 -9.50 -0.39 18.02
CA ALA A 68 -10.77 -1.11 18.19
C ALA A 68 -10.74 -2.54 17.61
N SER A 69 -9.94 -2.79 16.57
CA SER A 69 -9.88 -4.10 15.91
C SER A 69 -8.57 -4.32 15.16
N PRO A 70 -8.06 -5.58 15.08
CA PRO A 70 -6.98 -5.93 14.15
C PRO A 70 -7.30 -5.61 12.68
N ALA A 71 -8.58 -5.60 12.28
CA ALA A 71 -9.02 -5.21 10.94
C ALA A 71 -8.78 -3.72 10.62
N ASN A 72 -8.50 -2.89 11.62
CA ASN A 72 -8.19 -1.46 11.45
C ASN A 72 -6.68 -1.18 11.44
N ARG A 73 -5.83 -2.18 11.57
CA ARG A 73 -4.37 -2.06 11.52
C ARG A 73 -3.83 -2.83 10.32
N PHE A 74 -2.81 -2.29 9.66
CA PHE A 74 -2.22 -2.93 8.49
C PHE A 74 -0.91 -3.61 8.85
N SER A 75 -0.78 -4.87 8.42
CA SER A 75 0.36 -5.72 8.68
C SER A 75 1.59 -5.25 7.91
N TYR A 76 2.53 -4.64 8.60
CA TYR A 76 3.83 -4.32 8.01
C TYR A 76 4.60 -5.60 7.62
N GLN A 77 4.36 -6.70 8.32
CA GLN A 77 4.99 -8.00 8.06
C GLN A 77 4.58 -8.54 6.69
N PHE A 78 3.31 -8.41 6.28
CA PHE A 78 2.86 -8.79 4.95
C PHE A 78 3.68 -8.08 3.86
N VAL A 79 3.82 -6.77 3.99
CA VAL A 79 4.53 -5.96 3.01
C VAL A 79 6.04 -6.24 3.06
N TRP A 80 6.63 -6.34 4.24
CA TRP A 80 8.04 -6.65 4.40
C TRP A 80 8.40 -8.01 3.79
N ASN A 81 7.57 -9.04 3.96
CA ASN A 81 7.78 -10.35 3.36
C ASN A 81 7.76 -10.33 1.82
N LEU A 82 7.21 -9.29 1.21
CA LEU A 82 7.28 -9.06 -0.23
C LEU A 82 8.60 -8.37 -0.65
N VAL A 83 9.13 -7.44 0.17
CA VAL A 83 10.25 -6.57 -0.23
C VAL A 83 11.61 -6.93 0.40
N ASN A 84 11.68 -7.89 1.31
CA ASN A 84 12.90 -8.28 2.01
C ASN A 84 13.85 -9.19 1.19
N ASP A 85 13.54 -9.43 -0.09
CA ASP A 85 14.29 -10.30 -1.01
C ASP A 85 14.55 -11.73 -0.49
N GLY A 86 13.72 -12.20 0.45
CA GLY A 86 13.82 -13.54 1.06
C GLY A 86 14.96 -13.68 2.07
N ILE A 87 15.44 -12.57 2.60
CA ILE A 87 16.43 -12.52 3.69
C ILE A 87 15.97 -11.51 4.74
N ASP A 88 16.50 -11.61 5.96
CA ASP A 88 16.25 -10.65 7.02
C ASP A 88 17.12 -9.40 6.78
N GLN A 89 16.60 -8.47 6.00
CA GLN A 89 17.28 -7.21 5.67
C GLN A 89 16.36 -6.01 5.79
N GLY A 90 16.97 -4.83 5.98
CA GLY A 90 16.29 -3.55 5.92
C GLY A 90 15.81 -3.20 4.51
N GLY A 91 15.11 -2.07 4.39
CA GLY A 91 14.58 -1.54 3.13
C GLY A 91 14.25 -0.07 3.27
N PHE A 92 13.54 0.47 2.30
CA PHE A 92 13.08 1.85 2.29
C PHE A 92 11.59 1.92 2.58
N ALA A 93 11.15 3.02 3.19
CA ALA A 93 9.73 3.27 3.49
C ALA A 93 8.87 3.28 2.22
N GLU A 94 9.40 3.84 1.14
CA GLU A 94 8.76 3.96 -0.17
C GLU A 94 8.48 2.59 -0.81
N ASP A 95 9.35 1.60 -0.60
CA ASP A 95 9.14 0.24 -1.14
C ASP A 95 7.85 -0.38 -0.59
N GLY A 96 7.61 -0.21 0.72
CA GLY A 96 6.39 -0.66 1.37
C GLY A 96 5.15 0.08 0.86
N LEU A 97 5.22 1.40 0.80
CA LEU A 97 4.12 2.22 0.28
C LEU A 97 3.84 1.92 -1.20
N PHE A 98 4.88 1.63 -1.99
CA PHE A 98 4.71 1.22 -3.39
C PHE A 98 4.01 -0.13 -3.52
N VAL A 99 4.31 -1.11 -2.67
CA VAL A 99 3.56 -2.37 -2.61
C VAL A 99 2.10 -2.11 -2.26
N ALA A 100 1.85 -1.30 -1.21
CA ALA A 100 0.48 -0.94 -0.81
C ALA A 100 -0.27 -0.19 -1.93
N MET A 101 0.41 0.62 -2.73
CA MET A 101 -0.17 1.28 -3.91
C MET A 101 -0.60 0.26 -4.97
N ARG A 102 0.17 -0.79 -5.22
CA ARG A 102 -0.03 -1.74 -6.32
C ARG A 102 -0.86 -2.95 -5.95
N SER A 103 -0.67 -3.49 -4.76
CA SER A 103 -1.26 -4.75 -4.30
C SER A 103 -2.11 -4.60 -3.04
N GLY A 104 -2.20 -3.38 -2.50
CA GLY A 104 -2.83 -3.13 -1.22
C GLY A 104 -1.99 -3.64 -0.04
N ALA A 105 -2.49 -3.47 1.17
CA ALA A 105 -1.90 -4.01 2.39
C ALA A 105 -2.92 -4.84 3.16
N MET A 106 -2.51 -6.04 3.61
CA MET A 106 -3.36 -6.87 4.45
C MET A 106 -3.53 -6.27 5.84
N THR A 107 -4.68 -6.49 6.42
CA THR A 107 -4.91 -6.13 7.83
C THR A 107 -4.22 -7.14 8.76
N GLU A 108 -4.02 -6.76 10.03
CA GLU A 108 -3.55 -7.67 11.08
C GLU A 108 -4.53 -8.84 11.34
N GLU A 109 -5.81 -8.69 10.97
CA GLU A 109 -6.78 -9.78 11.01
C GLU A 109 -6.51 -10.82 9.92
N ASP A 110 -6.16 -10.39 8.71
CA ASP A 110 -5.87 -11.29 7.58
C ASP A 110 -4.47 -11.92 7.67
N PHE A 111 -3.50 -11.20 8.22
CA PHE A 111 -2.10 -11.64 8.34
C PHE A 111 -1.42 -11.02 9.56
N SER A 112 -1.52 -11.69 10.70
CA SER A 112 -1.00 -11.20 11.97
C SER A 112 0.53 -11.22 12.03
N THR A 113 1.15 -10.10 12.37
CA THR A 113 2.59 -9.97 12.62
C THR A 113 3.07 -10.81 13.80
N LEU A 114 2.21 -11.08 14.78
CA LEU A 114 2.56 -11.83 15.98
C LEU A 114 2.81 -13.33 15.73
N THR A 115 2.28 -13.88 14.64
CA THR A 115 2.26 -15.33 14.39
C THR A 115 2.93 -15.76 13.10
N THR A 116 3.43 -14.84 12.29
CA THR A 116 3.93 -15.11 10.95
C THR A 116 5.44 -14.97 10.85
N GLY A 117 6.08 -15.81 10.04
CA GLY A 117 7.52 -15.75 9.79
C GLY A 117 7.88 -14.76 8.68
N HIS A 118 9.17 -14.37 8.64
CA HIS A 118 9.73 -13.33 7.75
C HIS A 118 9.60 -13.64 6.25
N PHE A 119 9.32 -14.88 5.88
CA PHE A 119 9.28 -15.31 4.47
C PHE A 119 7.93 -15.89 4.07
N THR A 120 6.95 -15.87 4.98
CA THR A 120 5.63 -16.43 4.75
C THR A 120 4.79 -15.50 3.86
N TRP A 121 4.20 -16.07 2.81
CA TRP A 121 3.13 -15.42 2.05
C TRP A 121 1.80 -16.07 2.38
N PRO A 122 0.80 -15.31 2.82
CA PRO A 122 -0.50 -15.86 3.15
C PRO A 122 -1.20 -16.36 1.89
N SER A 123 -1.87 -17.51 1.99
CA SER A 123 -2.71 -18.03 0.92
C SER A 123 -4.19 -17.76 1.19
N GLY A 124 -4.93 -17.46 0.16
CA GLY A 124 -6.38 -17.26 0.21
C GLY A 124 -6.85 -16.03 -0.54
N PHE A 125 -7.67 -16.23 -1.55
CA PHE A 125 -8.17 -15.19 -2.44
C PHE A 125 -8.79 -13.98 -1.68
N GLU A 126 -9.64 -14.28 -0.68
CA GLU A 126 -10.37 -13.21 0.04
C GLU A 126 -9.42 -12.28 0.83
N LYS A 127 -8.29 -12.79 1.34
CA LYS A 127 -7.29 -11.97 2.03
C LYS A 127 -6.67 -10.94 1.07
N TYR A 128 -6.29 -11.37 -0.13
CA TYR A 128 -5.77 -10.47 -1.16
C TYR A 128 -6.84 -9.52 -1.69
N ARG A 129 -8.07 -10.00 -1.88
CA ARG A 129 -9.19 -9.15 -2.25
C ARG A 129 -9.43 -8.06 -1.21
N ASN A 130 -9.39 -8.41 0.07
CA ASN A 130 -9.52 -7.44 1.17
C ASN A 130 -8.37 -6.42 1.15
N ALA A 131 -7.13 -6.88 1.01
CA ALA A 131 -5.96 -5.99 0.90
C ALA A 131 -6.10 -4.98 -0.26
N LEU A 132 -6.59 -5.43 -1.41
CA LEU A 132 -6.77 -4.61 -2.61
C LEU A 132 -7.79 -3.47 -2.45
N ARG A 133 -8.60 -3.46 -1.40
CA ARG A 133 -9.52 -2.36 -1.04
C ARG A 133 -8.79 -1.16 -0.45
N TYR A 134 -7.67 -1.40 0.22
CA TYR A 134 -6.91 -0.42 0.98
C TYR A 134 -5.58 -0.14 0.29
N ARG A 135 -5.46 1.02 -0.34
CA ARG A 135 -4.29 1.34 -1.15
C ARG A 135 -3.71 2.71 -0.84
N VAL A 136 -2.44 2.85 -1.07
CA VAL A 136 -1.83 4.15 -1.28
C VAL A 136 -2.30 4.68 -2.64
N ASP A 137 -2.80 5.90 -2.67
CA ASP A 137 -3.12 6.62 -3.89
C ASP A 137 -1.89 7.35 -4.43
N ARG A 138 -1.19 8.05 -3.54
CA ARG A 138 0.04 8.78 -3.83
C ARG A 138 1.03 8.70 -2.66
N ILE A 139 2.29 8.39 -2.96
CA ILE A 139 3.39 8.54 -2.01
C ILE A 139 3.78 10.02 -2.00
N VAL A 140 3.84 10.61 -0.82
CA VAL A 140 4.19 12.02 -0.62
C VAL A 140 5.53 12.09 0.08
N THR A 141 6.50 12.72 -0.57
CA THR A 141 7.81 13.02 0.00
C THR A 141 7.85 14.48 0.40
N MET A 142 8.35 14.77 1.58
CA MET A 142 8.52 16.12 2.11
C MET A 142 10.00 16.35 2.40
N GLN A 143 10.58 17.35 1.75
CA GLN A 143 11.97 17.73 2.02
C GLN A 143 12.16 18.02 3.51
N ARG A 144 13.34 17.70 4.02
CA ARG A 144 13.71 17.90 5.41
C ARG A 144 13.66 19.39 5.77
N ASP A 145 12.54 19.79 6.35
CA ASP A 145 12.24 21.14 6.83
C ASP A 145 11.37 21.05 8.07
N VAL A 146 11.85 21.63 9.18
CA VAL A 146 11.16 21.54 10.48
C VAL A 146 9.80 22.23 10.41
N ASP A 147 9.70 23.38 9.78
CA ASP A 147 8.45 24.16 9.74
C ASP A 147 7.42 23.51 8.81
N ALA A 148 7.87 22.93 7.69
CA ALA A 148 7.01 22.16 6.81
C ALA A 148 6.46 20.90 7.51
N TYR A 149 7.30 20.18 8.28
CA TYR A 149 6.88 19.03 9.06
C TYR A 149 5.87 19.41 10.15
N LYS A 150 6.15 20.50 10.89
CA LYS A 150 5.22 21.02 11.90
C LYS A 150 3.87 21.39 11.29
N ALA A 151 3.85 22.08 10.16
CA ALA A 151 2.61 22.45 9.47
C ALA A 151 1.80 21.22 9.06
N TYR A 152 2.46 20.17 8.55
CA TYR A 152 1.80 18.91 8.20
C TYR A 152 1.23 18.18 9.42
N LEU A 153 2.00 18.10 10.50
CA LEU A 153 1.62 17.45 11.76
C LEU A 153 0.47 18.18 12.47
N ALA A 154 0.44 19.52 12.40
CA ALA A 154 -0.61 20.34 13.00
C ALA A 154 -1.99 20.14 12.35
N GLY A 155 -2.01 19.81 11.05
CA GLY A 155 -3.26 19.72 10.30
C GLY A 155 -3.87 21.08 9.98
N SER A 156 -5.12 21.08 9.57
CA SER A 156 -5.86 22.28 9.21
C SER A 156 -7.35 22.12 9.46
N ASP A 157 -8.08 23.23 9.55
CA ASP A 157 -9.54 23.26 9.63
C ASP A 157 -10.12 22.37 10.75
N GLY A 158 -9.43 22.29 11.90
CA GLY A 158 -9.85 21.49 13.05
C GLY A 158 -9.71 19.98 12.87
N LYS A 159 -9.04 19.53 11.79
CA LYS A 159 -8.71 18.12 11.57
C LYS A 159 -7.28 17.83 12.00
N PRO A 160 -7.02 16.70 12.66
CA PRO A 160 -5.66 16.28 12.99
C PRO A 160 -4.79 16.20 11.72
N GLY A 161 -3.53 16.59 11.85
CA GLY A 161 -2.54 16.40 10.80
C GLY A 161 -2.20 14.94 10.57
N GLY A 162 -1.27 14.70 9.65
CA GLY A 162 -0.74 13.38 9.37
C GLY A 162 0.47 13.04 10.24
N ILE A 163 1.14 11.96 9.89
CA ILE A 163 2.40 11.52 10.49
C ILE A 163 3.40 11.18 9.40
N LEU A 164 4.71 11.17 9.74
CA LEU A 164 5.79 11.11 8.75
C LEU A 164 6.77 9.98 9.08
N SER A 165 7.10 9.13 8.11
CA SER A 165 8.21 8.18 8.21
C SER A 165 9.51 8.84 7.81
N PHE A 166 10.58 8.60 8.55
CA PHE A 166 11.93 9.07 8.26
C PHE A 166 12.98 8.05 8.72
N SER A 167 14.22 8.21 8.28
CA SER A 167 15.34 7.37 8.74
C SER A 167 16.38 8.21 9.45
N GLY A 168 16.86 7.72 10.59
CA GLY A 168 17.91 8.30 11.39
C GLY A 168 18.98 7.30 11.78
N HIS A 169 20.13 7.78 12.28
CA HIS A 169 21.13 6.94 12.92
C HIS A 169 20.61 6.42 14.26
N CYS A 170 20.98 5.22 14.64
CA CYS A 170 20.43 4.58 15.84
C CYS A 170 21.44 3.84 16.72
N TYR A 171 22.66 3.60 16.27
CA TYR A 171 23.65 2.91 17.09
C TYR A 171 24.44 3.90 17.96
N GLY A 172 24.47 3.63 19.28
CA GLY A 172 25.17 4.46 20.24
C GLY A 172 24.49 5.79 20.52
N TRP A 173 23.16 5.87 20.39
CA TRP A 173 22.40 7.05 20.84
C TRP A 173 22.70 7.35 22.30
N ASN A 174 22.92 8.62 22.62
CA ASN A 174 22.81 9.08 23.99
C ASN A 174 21.36 9.49 24.23
N MET A 175 20.71 8.73 25.08
CA MET A 175 19.34 8.98 25.51
C MET A 175 19.32 9.41 26.96
N LYS A 176 18.56 10.45 27.28
CA LYS A 176 18.20 10.82 28.64
C LYS A 176 16.77 10.35 28.89
N TYR A 177 16.53 9.73 30.04
CA TYR A 177 15.24 9.13 30.41
C TYR A 177 14.57 9.83 31.59
N ASP A 178 15.17 10.88 32.13
CA ASP A 178 14.69 11.70 33.25
C ASP A 178 14.52 13.15 32.83
N TYR A 179 14.14 13.38 31.57
CA TYR A 179 13.86 14.71 31.08
C TYR A 179 12.67 15.30 31.86
N ASP A 180 12.89 16.46 32.49
CA ASP A 180 11.92 17.22 33.27
C ASP A 180 11.99 18.69 32.84
N GLY A 181 11.66 18.95 31.60
CA GLY A 181 11.60 20.28 31.03
C GLY A 181 10.17 20.79 30.84
N PRO A 182 10.01 22.03 30.39
CA PRO A 182 8.71 22.66 30.16
C PRO A 182 7.99 22.09 28.93
N SER A 183 7.77 20.78 28.91
CA SER A 183 7.13 20.07 27.82
C SER A 183 5.62 19.92 28.01
N GLY A 184 4.86 19.99 26.94
CA GLY A 184 3.41 19.79 26.95
C GLY A 184 2.99 18.33 27.04
N THR A 185 3.87 17.35 26.66
CA THR A 185 3.53 15.93 26.58
C THR A 185 3.76 15.15 27.87
N GLY A 186 4.68 15.59 28.70
CA GLY A 186 5.18 14.82 29.84
C GLY A 186 6.01 13.60 29.46
N TYR A 187 6.53 13.47 28.23
CA TYR A 187 7.52 12.47 27.86
C TYR A 187 8.86 12.75 28.54
N THR A 188 9.48 11.69 29.04
CA THR A 188 10.74 11.76 29.80
C THR A 188 11.96 11.32 29.02
N ALA A 189 11.76 10.66 27.89
CA ALA A 189 12.85 10.19 27.02
C ALA A 189 13.18 11.23 25.96
N ILE A 190 14.46 11.60 25.84
CA ILE A 190 14.98 12.53 24.83
C ILE A 190 16.31 12.05 24.27
N ALA A 191 16.47 12.09 22.95
CA ALA A 191 17.75 11.86 22.29
C ALA A 191 18.62 13.11 22.44
N THR A 192 19.80 12.98 23.06
CA THR A 192 20.72 14.10 23.30
C THR A 192 21.86 14.17 22.29
N THR A 193 22.23 13.04 21.71
CA THR A 193 23.18 12.99 20.58
C THR A 193 22.83 11.84 19.64
N LEU A 194 23.15 11.99 18.35
CA LEU A 194 23.07 10.93 17.34
C LEU A 194 24.47 10.64 16.80
N PRO A 195 25.02 9.45 16.98
CA PRO A 195 26.22 9.04 16.26
C PRO A 195 25.93 8.80 14.79
N ASN A 196 26.96 8.85 13.96
CA ASN A 196 26.86 8.59 12.51
C ASN A 196 26.94 7.09 12.20
N ASP A 197 26.15 6.25 12.90
CA ASP A 197 26.20 4.80 12.73
C ASP A 197 24.80 4.18 12.85
N GLY A 198 24.61 3.06 12.14
CA GLY A 198 23.35 2.36 12.01
C GLY A 198 22.32 3.16 11.20
N SER A 199 21.29 2.46 10.74
CA SER A 199 20.15 3.05 10.05
C SER A 199 18.88 2.46 10.61
N HIS A 200 17.92 3.32 10.97
CA HIS A 200 16.65 2.91 11.54
C HIS A 200 15.54 3.84 11.06
N ALA A 201 14.47 3.26 10.56
CA ALA A 201 13.28 4.02 10.19
C ALA A 201 12.34 4.17 11.39
N MET A 202 11.86 5.38 11.60
CA MET A 202 10.99 5.78 12.71
C MET A 202 9.88 6.70 12.20
N THR A 203 8.95 7.07 13.08
CA THR A 203 7.79 7.87 12.68
C THR A 203 7.67 9.13 13.53
N ILE A 204 7.71 10.30 12.88
CA ILE A 204 7.37 11.57 13.52
C ILE A 204 5.85 11.62 13.68
N VAL A 205 5.39 11.71 14.92
CA VAL A 205 3.98 11.71 15.27
C VAL A 205 3.49 13.03 15.86
N GLY A 206 4.40 13.94 16.13
CA GLY A 206 4.09 15.24 16.70
C GLY A 206 5.31 16.10 16.92
N TYR A 207 5.13 17.19 17.65
CA TYR A 207 6.21 18.09 18.02
C TYR A 207 5.87 18.86 19.31
N ASP A 208 6.91 19.40 19.95
CA ASP A 208 6.79 20.22 21.15
C ASP A 208 7.86 21.33 21.13
N ASP A 209 7.42 22.56 20.93
CA ASP A 209 8.30 23.75 20.90
C ASP A 209 8.79 24.14 22.31
N LEU A 210 8.22 23.58 23.37
CA LEU A 210 8.60 23.87 24.74
C LEU A 210 9.77 23.04 25.25
N VAL A 211 10.22 22.03 24.48
CA VAL A 211 11.38 21.23 24.86
C VAL A 211 12.63 22.12 24.90
N ARG A 212 13.36 22.06 26.01
CA ARG A 212 14.64 22.76 26.23
C ARG A 212 15.59 21.83 26.96
N PHE A 213 16.78 21.68 26.44
CA PHE A 213 17.85 20.97 27.15
C PHE A 213 19.23 21.47 26.71
N THR A 214 20.23 21.27 27.58
CA THR A 214 21.62 21.54 27.29
C THR A 214 22.33 20.20 27.10
N ASP A 215 23.03 20.04 26.00
CA ASP A 215 23.81 18.83 25.74
C ASP A 215 25.11 18.75 26.56
N ALA A 216 25.89 17.68 26.35
CA ALA A 216 27.16 17.46 27.08
C ALA A 216 28.25 18.49 26.73
N ASP A 217 28.15 19.17 25.59
CA ASP A 217 29.06 20.18 25.12
C ASP A 217 28.64 21.61 25.56
N GLY A 218 27.52 21.72 26.30
CA GLY A 218 26.97 22.97 26.80
C GLY A 218 26.15 23.74 25.77
N VAL A 219 25.74 23.11 24.67
CA VAL A 219 24.88 23.72 23.65
C VAL A 219 23.43 23.62 24.08
N GLU A 220 22.71 24.71 24.03
CA GLU A 220 21.26 24.75 24.28
C GLU A 220 20.49 24.37 23.01
N HIS A 221 19.53 23.45 23.19
CA HIS A 221 18.62 22.96 22.15
C HIS A 221 17.19 23.38 22.45
N GLU A 222 16.45 23.76 21.42
CA GLU A 222 15.09 24.29 21.53
C GLU A 222 14.15 23.56 20.55
N GLY A 223 13.09 22.98 21.11
CA GLY A 223 12.05 22.27 20.39
C GLY A 223 12.48 20.86 19.93
N ALA A 224 11.53 19.97 19.85
CA ALA A 224 11.74 18.61 19.40
C ALA A 224 10.51 18.04 18.69
N PHE A 225 10.74 17.11 17.79
CA PHE A 225 9.69 16.20 17.31
C PHE A 225 9.43 15.11 18.35
N ILE A 226 8.17 14.65 18.41
CA ILE A 226 7.77 13.42 19.09
C ILE A 226 7.89 12.29 18.08
N VAL A 227 8.72 11.31 18.40
CA VAL A 227 8.97 10.16 17.53
C VAL A 227 8.46 8.89 18.17
N ALA A 228 7.67 8.12 17.41
CA ALA A 228 7.30 6.76 17.74
C ALA A 228 8.33 5.78 17.15
N ASN A 229 8.88 4.92 18.02
CA ASN A 229 9.78 3.85 17.65
C ASN A 229 8.98 2.54 17.46
N SER A 230 9.59 1.55 16.86
CA SER A 230 9.03 0.22 16.61
C SER A 230 9.75 -0.90 17.40
N TRP A 231 10.20 -0.60 18.62
CA TRP A 231 10.89 -1.53 19.53
C TRP A 231 10.06 -1.85 20.78
N GLY A 232 8.74 -1.75 20.67
CA GLY A 232 7.81 -2.05 21.75
C GLY A 232 7.63 -0.92 22.78
N GLU A 233 6.60 -1.05 23.59
CA GLU A 233 6.23 -0.05 24.62
C GLU A 233 7.22 -0.02 25.79
N SER A 234 8.04 -1.05 25.97
CA SER A 234 9.05 -1.09 27.04
C SER A 234 10.26 -0.20 26.76
N MET A 235 10.46 0.21 25.51
CA MET A 235 11.54 1.09 25.10
C MET A 235 11.13 2.54 25.18
N HIS A 236 12.09 3.41 25.51
CA HIS A 236 11.91 4.86 25.66
C HIS A 236 10.81 5.19 26.69
N ASP A 237 9.96 6.17 26.41
CA ASP A 237 8.78 6.43 27.23
C ASP A 237 7.53 5.90 26.49
N ARG A 238 7.16 4.64 26.79
CA ARG A 238 6.04 3.95 26.16
C ARG A 238 6.15 3.93 24.63
N GLY A 239 7.37 3.64 24.14
CA GLY A 239 7.71 3.58 22.72
C GLY A 239 7.91 4.93 22.04
N ARG A 240 7.90 6.04 22.77
CA ARG A 240 8.04 7.40 22.24
C ARG A 240 9.17 8.14 22.89
N PHE A 241 9.70 9.17 22.20
CA PHE A 241 10.76 10.03 22.72
C PHE A 241 10.83 11.34 21.93
N TYR A 242 11.47 12.32 22.52
CA TYR A 242 11.80 13.58 21.86
C TYR A 242 13.03 13.44 20.97
N TYR A 243 12.92 13.98 19.79
CA TYR A 243 13.97 14.02 18.78
C TYR A 243 14.22 15.48 18.39
N PRO A 244 15.29 16.12 18.89
CA PRO A 244 15.52 17.56 18.73
C PRO A 244 15.46 18.05 17.29
N TYR A 245 14.92 19.23 17.07
CA TYR A 245 14.86 19.85 15.74
C TYR A 245 16.23 20.03 15.11
N ASP A 246 17.27 20.23 15.92
CA ASP A 246 18.62 20.47 15.44
C ASP A 246 19.20 19.26 14.68
N PHE A 247 18.71 18.02 14.94
CA PHE A 247 19.10 16.85 14.15
C PHE A 247 18.54 16.90 12.72
N PHE A 248 17.56 17.74 12.46
CA PHE A 248 17.01 17.97 11.12
C PHE A 248 17.58 19.23 10.46
N ARG A 249 18.00 20.22 11.25
CA ARG A 249 18.43 21.54 10.76
C ARG A 249 19.92 21.61 10.42
N ASN A 250 20.77 20.96 11.24
CA ASN A 250 22.21 21.23 11.22
C ASN A 250 23.01 20.06 10.67
N GLU A 251 23.76 20.31 9.58
CA GLU A 251 24.65 19.32 8.97
C GLU A 251 25.97 19.12 9.72
N THR A 252 26.31 20.04 10.63
CA THR A 252 27.58 20.02 11.38
C THR A 252 27.47 19.33 12.74
N ILE A 253 26.25 19.09 13.24
CA ILE A 253 26.04 18.34 14.47
C ILE A 253 26.32 16.85 14.20
N ILE A 254 27.10 16.23 15.07
CA ILE A 254 27.37 14.79 15.02
C ILE A 254 26.04 14.03 15.11
N GLY A 255 25.71 13.28 14.03
CA GLY A 255 24.51 12.48 13.99
C GLY A 255 23.25 13.23 13.57
N ARG A 256 23.16 13.60 12.33
CA ARG A 256 21.91 14.07 11.72
C ARG A 256 21.01 12.89 11.28
N VAL A 257 19.77 13.17 10.94
CA VAL A 257 18.92 12.20 10.26
C VAL A 257 19.51 11.76 8.91
N ILE A 258 19.31 10.49 8.55
CA ILE A 258 19.86 9.92 7.32
C ILE A 258 19.06 10.40 6.10
N SER A 259 17.71 10.33 6.19
CA SER A 259 16.85 10.70 5.06
C SER A 259 16.87 12.20 4.81
N GLU A 260 16.99 12.58 3.53
CA GLU A 260 16.81 13.96 3.11
C GLU A 260 15.35 14.37 3.08
N ASP A 261 14.46 13.39 2.88
CA ASP A 261 13.01 13.56 2.86
C ASP A 261 12.35 12.70 3.92
N ALA A 262 11.24 13.16 4.47
CA ALA A 262 10.29 12.31 5.17
C ALA A 262 9.17 11.89 4.22
N VAL A 263 8.53 10.75 4.53
CA VAL A 263 7.56 10.11 3.64
C VAL A 263 6.23 9.92 4.34
N THR A 264 5.16 10.22 3.63
CA THR A 264 3.79 9.90 4.02
C THR A 264 2.98 9.44 2.81
N ALA A 265 1.69 9.20 2.98
CA ALA A 265 0.84 8.69 1.91
C ALA A 265 -0.53 9.37 1.88
N GLU A 266 -0.98 9.71 0.68
CA GLU A 266 -2.40 9.83 0.42
C GLU A 266 -2.97 8.44 0.18
N VAL A 267 -4.15 8.17 0.71
CA VAL A 267 -4.73 6.84 0.68
C VAL A 267 -6.08 6.82 -0.03
N ARG A 268 -6.44 5.66 -0.55
CA ARG A 268 -7.76 5.44 -1.14
C ARG A 268 -8.37 4.12 -0.66
N PHE A 269 -9.68 4.11 -0.55
CA PHE A 269 -10.49 2.93 -0.30
C PHE A 269 -11.41 2.69 -1.49
N GLN A 270 -11.29 1.53 -2.13
CA GLN A 270 -12.05 1.22 -3.34
C GLN A 270 -12.34 -0.29 -3.41
N GLU A 271 -13.60 -0.67 -3.64
CA GLU A 271 -13.95 -2.06 -3.91
C GLU A 271 -13.35 -2.52 -5.25
N PRO A 272 -12.55 -3.60 -5.26
CA PRO A 272 -12.09 -4.19 -6.50
C PRO A 272 -13.25 -4.72 -7.34
N ARG A 273 -13.20 -4.48 -8.66
CA ARG A 273 -14.32 -4.83 -9.56
C ARG A 273 -14.03 -5.99 -10.49
N ILE A 274 -12.77 -6.14 -10.94
CA ILE A 274 -12.34 -7.26 -11.78
C ILE A 274 -11.07 -7.85 -11.19
N LEU A 275 -11.17 -9.07 -10.68
CA LEU A 275 -10.08 -9.77 -10.03
C LEU A 275 -9.75 -11.07 -10.75
N TYR A 276 -8.46 -11.31 -10.94
CA TYR A 276 -7.93 -12.63 -11.28
C TYR A 276 -7.71 -13.39 -9.99
N ARG A 277 -8.17 -14.65 -9.93
CA ARG A 277 -7.88 -15.62 -8.88
C ARG A 277 -6.93 -16.66 -9.42
N LEU A 278 -5.75 -16.74 -8.83
CA LEU A 278 -4.69 -17.65 -9.25
C LEU A 278 -4.34 -18.60 -8.12
N THR A 279 -4.01 -19.85 -8.48
CA THR A 279 -3.37 -20.81 -7.57
C THR A 279 -2.11 -21.33 -8.25
N ILE A 280 -0.94 -21.06 -7.66
CA ILE A 280 0.37 -21.41 -8.22
C ILE A 280 1.17 -22.23 -7.19
N GLU A 281 1.73 -23.34 -7.67
CA GLU A 281 2.79 -24.08 -6.99
C GLU A 281 4.10 -23.84 -7.72
N TYR A 282 5.11 -23.29 -7.03
CA TYR A 282 6.38 -22.98 -7.64
C TYR A 282 7.51 -22.95 -6.61
N THR A 283 8.71 -23.36 -7.01
CA THR A 283 9.83 -23.56 -6.09
C THR A 283 10.66 -22.30 -5.82
N SER A 284 10.54 -21.25 -6.67
CA SER A 284 11.26 -19.97 -6.52
C SER A 284 10.38 -18.80 -6.96
N ARG A 285 9.59 -18.25 -6.04
CA ARG A 285 8.61 -17.16 -6.33
C ARG A 285 9.24 -15.92 -6.97
N ASN A 286 10.53 -15.66 -6.70
CA ASN A 286 11.27 -14.53 -7.28
C ASN A 286 11.47 -14.64 -8.80
N ASP A 287 11.36 -15.85 -9.37
CA ASP A 287 11.46 -16.07 -10.81
C ASP A 287 10.21 -15.63 -11.58
N LEU A 288 9.10 -15.36 -10.88
CA LEU A 288 7.81 -15.14 -11.51
C LEU A 288 7.43 -13.65 -11.54
N ALA A 289 7.06 -13.19 -12.74
CA ALA A 289 6.40 -11.90 -12.91
C ALA A 289 5.01 -12.10 -13.53
N TYR A 290 4.05 -11.30 -13.08
CA TYR A 290 2.65 -11.42 -13.48
C TYR A 290 2.22 -10.18 -14.24
N SER A 291 1.61 -10.37 -15.41
CA SER A 291 0.95 -9.30 -16.15
C SER A 291 -0.46 -9.72 -16.52
N ILE A 292 -1.40 -8.81 -16.35
CA ILE A 292 -2.81 -9.05 -16.67
C ILE A 292 -3.30 -8.02 -17.69
N GLY A 293 -4.28 -8.41 -18.48
CA GLY A 293 -4.89 -7.51 -19.45
C GLY A 293 -6.24 -8.02 -19.92
N ALA A 294 -6.98 -7.16 -20.56
CA ALA A 294 -8.24 -7.51 -21.20
C ALA A 294 -8.34 -6.86 -22.58
N THR A 295 -9.10 -7.48 -23.47
CA THR A 295 -9.42 -6.91 -24.76
C THR A 295 -10.90 -7.08 -25.08
N ASP A 296 -11.43 -6.08 -25.72
CA ASP A 296 -12.76 -6.06 -26.32
C ASP A 296 -12.74 -6.38 -27.83
N LYS A 297 -11.56 -6.57 -28.42
CA LYS A 297 -11.35 -7.00 -29.80
C LYS A 297 -11.61 -8.50 -29.93
N VAL A 298 -12.86 -8.88 -29.97
CA VAL A 298 -13.29 -10.29 -30.06
C VAL A 298 -13.69 -10.67 -31.49
N PRO A 299 -13.55 -11.97 -31.92
CA PRO A 299 -13.16 -13.13 -31.10
C PRO A 299 -11.66 -13.37 -30.93
N SER A 300 -10.78 -12.71 -31.68
CA SER A 300 -9.36 -13.12 -31.82
C SER A 300 -8.35 -12.09 -31.32
N GLY A 301 -8.78 -10.93 -30.79
CA GLY A 301 -7.86 -9.88 -30.34
C GLY A 301 -7.06 -10.26 -29.09
N THR A 302 -5.88 -9.65 -28.97
CA THR A 302 -5.06 -9.63 -27.76
C THR A 302 -5.13 -8.26 -27.10
N PRO A 303 -4.83 -8.11 -25.80
CA PRO A 303 -4.77 -6.82 -25.16
C PRO A 303 -3.76 -5.89 -25.84
N ASP A 304 -4.12 -4.61 -25.99
CA ASP A 304 -3.17 -3.59 -26.44
C ASP A 304 -2.10 -3.34 -25.36
N ASN A 305 -2.48 -3.52 -24.07
CA ASN A 305 -1.59 -3.37 -22.94
C ASN A 305 -1.74 -4.54 -21.96
N TYR A 306 -0.60 -5.01 -21.47
CA TYR A 306 -0.50 -5.87 -20.31
C TYR A 306 0.03 -5.04 -19.12
N TYR A 307 -0.66 -5.11 -18.00
CA TYR A 307 -0.34 -4.37 -16.80
C TYR A 307 0.45 -5.25 -15.83
N LEU A 308 1.73 -4.95 -15.70
CA LEU A 308 2.64 -5.67 -14.80
C LEU A 308 2.22 -5.45 -13.32
N GLN A 309 2.04 -6.53 -12.61
CA GLN A 309 1.65 -6.54 -11.19
C GLN A 309 2.90 -6.43 -10.30
N THR A 310 3.48 -5.22 -10.25
CA THR A 310 4.80 -4.96 -9.66
C THR A 310 4.87 -5.22 -8.16
N GLY A 311 3.74 -5.16 -7.44
CA GLY A 311 3.70 -5.47 -6.00
C GLY A 311 3.91 -6.95 -5.68
N MET A 312 3.66 -7.86 -6.64
CA MET A 312 3.78 -9.31 -6.47
C MET A 312 4.86 -9.94 -7.37
N SER A 313 5.30 -9.23 -8.41
CA SER A 313 6.22 -9.76 -9.42
C SER A 313 7.67 -9.69 -8.97
N ASN A 314 8.39 -10.80 -9.08
CA ASN A 314 9.82 -10.90 -8.74
C ASN A 314 10.12 -10.45 -7.30
N LYS A 315 9.34 -10.93 -6.35
CA LYS A 315 9.36 -10.52 -4.94
C LYS A 315 9.60 -11.70 -3.99
N GLY A 316 10.03 -11.36 -2.76
CA GLY A 316 10.10 -12.30 -1.64
C GLY A 316 11.19 -13.36 -1.73
N GLY A 317 12.17 -13.20 -2.63
CA GLY A 317 13.37 -14.02 -2.73
C GLY A 317 13.16 -15.46 -3.24
N ASP A 318 14.23 -16.25 -3.18
CA ASP A 318 14.30 -17.63 -3.70
C ASP A 318 13.69 -18.63 -2.70
N HIS A 319 12.37 -18.57 -2.53
CA HIS A 319 11.57 -19.43 -1.67
C HIS A 319 10.38 -20.01 -2.43
N TYR A 320 9.79 -21.10 -1.91
CA TYR A 320 8.48 -21.58 -2.37
C TYR A 320 7.44 -20.47 -2.30
N MET A 321 6.33 -20.65 -3.01
CA MET A 321 5.28 -19.61 -3.08
C MET A 321 4.81 -19.14 -1.71
N ARG A 322 4.71 -20.02 -0.72
CA ARG A 322 4.21 -19.70 0.63
C ARG A 322 5.30 -19.48 1.68
N GLY A 323 6.56 -19.74 1.35
CA GLY A 323 7.68 -19.52 2.28
C GLY A 323 8.79 -20.54 2.13
N THR A 324 9.75 -20.53 3.05
CA THR A 324 10.98 -21.34 2.97
C THR A 324 10.69 -22.84 2.99
N TYR A 325 9.73 -23.28 3.78
CA TYR A 325 9.44 -24.70 4.01
C TYR A 325 8.05 -25.12 3.58
N ASP A 326 7.16 -24.17 3.31
CA ASP A 326 5.78 -24.42 2.90
C ASP A 326 5.68 -24.55 1.38
N LYS A 327 5.59 -25.79 0.91
CA LYS A 327 5.53 -26.15 -0.51
C LYS A 327 4.12 -26.12 -1.09
N GLU A 328 3.11 -25.88 -0.24
CA GLU A 328 1.72 -25.84 -0.69
C GLU A 328 1.48 -24.70 -1.71
N PRO A 329 0.55 -24.87 -2.63
CA PRO A 329 0.20 -23.83 -3.59
C PRO A 329 -0.26 -22.54 -2.91
N LEU A 330 0.11 -21.42 -3.50
CA LEU A 330 -0.36 -20.09 -3.10
C LEU A 330 -1.59 -19.72 -3.91
N GLU A 331 -2.69 -19.40 -3.24
CA GLU A 331 -3.85 -18.75 -3.83
C GLU A 331 -3.81 -17.25 -3.53
N PHE A 332 -3.95 -16.40 -4.58
CA PHE A 332 -3.91 -14.95 -4.44
C PHE A 332 -4.75 -14.26 -5.53
N ALA A 333 -4.91 -12.93 -5.41
CA ALA A 333 -5.63 -12.11 -6.36
C ALA A 333 -4.72 -11.10 -7.06
N LEU A 334 -5.05 -10.78 -8.34
CA LEU A 334 -4.51 -9.64 -9.07
C LEU A 334 -5.67 -8.76 -9.56
N ASP A 335 -5.49 -7.44 -9.55
CA ASP A 335 -6.56 -6.50 -9.81
C ASP A 335 -6.43 -5.78 -11.15
N LEU A 336 -7.47 -5.85 -11.97
CA LEU A 336 -7.60 -5.14 -13.23
C LEU A 336 -8.55 -3.92 -13.16
N THR A 337 -9.10 -3.60 -12.01
CA THR A 337 -10.19 -2.61 -11.85
C THR A 337 -9.91 -1.28 -12.53
N ASP A 338 -8.71 -0.74 -12.39
CA ASP A 338 -8.32 0.56 -12.95
C ASP A 338 -7.96 0.51 -14.45
N ASN A 339 -7.86 -0.70 -15.02
CA ASN A 339 -7.37 -0.95 -16.37
C ASN A 339 -8.35 -1.74 -17.24
N ILE A 340 -9.64 -1.69 -16.91
CA ILE A 340 -10.69 -2.33 -17.70
C ILE A 340 -10.88 -1.54 -19.01
N PRO A 341 -10.94 -2.20 -20.19
CA PRO A 341 -11.24 -1.52 -21.44
C PRO A 341 -12.53 -0.68 -21.34
N GLN A 342 -12.49 0.55 -21.83
CA GLN A 342 -13.60 1.51 -21.77
C GLN A 342 -14.47 1.51 -23.03
N SER A 343 -14.00 0.93 -24.12
CA SER A 343 -14.74 0.82 -25.37
C SER A 343 -15.91 -0.15 -25.22
N ASP A 344 -16.86 -0.08 -26.12
CA ASP A 344 -18.20 -0.64 -25.98
C ASP A 344 -18.48 -1.90 -26.82
N PRO A 345 -17.84 -3.04 -26.58
CA PRO A 345 -18.41 -4.32 -26.96
C PRO A 345 -18.99 -5.08 -25.76
N ASP A 346 -20.02 -5.87 -26.04
CA ASP A 346 -20.75 -6.66 -25.05
C ASP A 346 -19.89 -7.71 -24.34
N TYR A 347 -18.66 -7.97 -24.83
CA TYR A 347 -17.80 -9.04 -24.37
C TYR A 347 -16.34 -8.63 -24.26
N CYS A 348 -15.64 -9.17 -23.27
CA CYS A 348 -14.19 -9.07 -23.10
C CYS A 348 -13.55 -10.45 -23.07
N ARG A 349 -12.27 -10.52 -23.45
CA ARG A 349 -11.39 -11.62 -23.13
C ARG A 349 -10.35 -11.15 -22.13
N TYR A 350 -10.09 -11.94 -21.12
CA TYR A 350 -9.11 -11.66 -20.08
C TYR A 350 -7.86 -12.51 -20.29
N PHE A 351 -6.71 -11.94 -20.02
CA PHE A 351 -5.41 -12.58 -20.23
C PHE A 351 -4.56 -12.47 -18.98
N LEU A 352 -3.95 -13.59 -18.61
CA LEU A 352 -2.85 -13.66 -17.66
C LEU A 352 -1.59 -14.04 -18.40
N LYS A 353 -0.52 -13.29 -18.20
CA LYS A 353 0.83 -13.62 -18.65
C LYS A 353 1.70 -13.84 -17.41
N ILE A 354 2.24 -15.04 -17.25
CA ILE A 354 3.23 -15.37 -16.25
C ILE A 354 4.57 -15.43 -16.96
N ILE A 355 5.48 -14.52 -16.64
CA ILE A 355 6.83 -14.49 -17.18
C ILE A 355 7.73 -15.19 -16.17
N ARG A 356 8.36 -16.26 -16.62
CA ARG A 356 9.35 -17.00 -15.86
C ARG A 356 10.75 -16.62 -16.31
N SER A 357 11.55 -16.11 -15.39
CA SER A 357 12.97 -15.82 -15.63
C SER A 357 13.76 -16.13 -14.36
N ALA A 358 14.75 -17.02 -14.46
CA ALA A 358 15.58 -17.39 -13.32
C ALA A 358 16.28 -16.15 -12.74
N ARG A 359 16.02 -15.87 -11.46
CA ARG A 359 16.65 -14.77 -10.70
C ARG A 359 17.39 -15.28 -9.46
N GLY A 360 17.01 -16.47 -8.97
CA GLY A 360 17.66 -17.14 -7.85
C GLY A 360 18.92 -17.90 -8.26
N LYS A 361 19.55 -18.56 -7.29
CA LYS A 361 20.74 -19.43 -7.51
C LYS A 361 20.37 -20.68 -8.30
N THR A 362 19.14 -21.14 -8.17
CA THR A 362 18.58 -22.30 -8.87
C THR A 362 17.34 -21.86 -9.64
N LYS A 363 17.21 -22.42 -10.84
CA LYS A 363 16.03 -22.17 -11.65
C LYS A 363 14.81 -22.85 -11.04
N GLY A 364 13.80 -22.07 -10.71
CA GLY A 364 12.56 -22.60 -10.16
C GLY A 364 11.76 -23.43 -11.15
N THR A 365 10.90 -24.30 -10.63
CA THR A 365 9.96 -25.12 -11.42
C THR A 365 8.60 -25.14 -10.73
N GLY A 366 7.53 -25.32 -11.50
CA GLY A 366 6.19 -25.44 -10.96
C GLY A 366 5.10 -25.18 -11.99
N GLU A 367 3.89 -24.99 -11.50
CA GLU A 367 2.67 -25.07 -12.30
C GLU A 367 1.63 -24.04 -11.86
N LEU A 368 0.85 -23.57 -12.81
CA LEU A 368 -0.43 -22.91 -12.56
C LEU A 368 -1.48 -24.00 -12.31
N LYS A 369 -2.03 -24.03 -11.09
CA LYS A 369 -3.02 -25.06 -10.65
C LYS A 369 -4.45 -24.62 -10.93
N ALA A 370 -4.76 -23.32 -10.78
CA ALA A 370 -6.10 -22.78 -11.03
C ALA A 370 -6.01 -21.35 -11.53
N LEU A 371 -6.97 -20.97 -12.36
CA LEU A 371 -7.15 -19.60 -12.87
C LEU A 371 -8.62 -19.31 -13.11
N SER A 372 -9.08 -18.19 -12.60
CA SER A 372 -10.38 -17.60 -12.94
C SER A 372 -10.31 -16.08 -12.91
N VAL A 373 -11.32 -15.43 -13.51
CA VAL A 373 -11.60 -14.01 -13.36
C VAL A 373 -12.95 -13.87 -12.67
N ILE A 374 -13.02 -13.01 -11.66
CA ILE A 374 -14.24 -12.73 -10.92
C ILE A 374 -14.65 -11.29 -11.20
N ASP A 375 -15.86 -11.12 -11.70
CA ASP A 375 -16.47 -9.83 -12.00
C ASP A 375 -17.44 -9.43 -10.89
N TYR A 376 -17.11 -8.35 -10.17
CA TYR A 376 -17.90 -7.77 -9.07
C TYR A 376 -18.75 -6.57 -9.52
N ARG A 377 -18.86 -6.27 -10.81
CA ARG A 377 -19.58 -5.08 -11.30
C ARG A 377 -21.10 -5.24 -11.25
N GLY A 378 -21.61 -6.47 -11.22
CA GLY A 378 -23.03 -6.76 -11.12
C GLY A 378 -23.54 -6.85 -9.68
N GLU A 379 -24.84 -7.12 -9.51
CA GLU A 379 -25.47 -7.34 -8.19
C GLU A 379 -24.84 -8.52 -7.41
N LYS A 380 -24.38 -9.53 -8.14
CA LYS A 380 -23.68 -10.68 -7.58
C LYS A 380 -22.39 -10.92 -8.35
N PRO A 381 -21.31 -11.34 -7.67
CA PRO A 381 -20.07 -11.71 -8.33
C PRO A 381 -20.29 -12.86 -9.31
N VAL A 382 -19.64 -12.79 -10.46
CA VAL A 382 -19.65 -13.88 -11.45
C VAL A 382 -18.22 -14.36 -11.69
N GLU A 383 -17.98 -15.66 -11.50
CA GLU A 383 -16.68 -16.27 -11.71
C GLU A 383 -16.59 -16.94 -13.09
N TYR A 384 -15.60 -16.58 -13.87
CA TYR A 384 -15.28 -17.14 -15.19
C TYR A 384 -14.00 -17.95 -15.11
N LYS A 385 -14.13 -19.29 -15.11
CA LYS A 385 -12.99 -20.21 -14.97
C LYS A 385 -12.25 -20.37 -16.31
N TYR A 386 -10.93 -20.47 -16.24
CA TYR A 386 -10.11 -20.91 -17.36
C TYR A 386 -10.50 -22.33 -17.78
N LYS A 387 -10.65 -22.55 -19.09
CA LYS A 387 -11.12 -23.83 -19.67
C LYS A 387 -10.04 -24.66 -20.34
N GLY A 388 -8.80 -24.13 -20.38
CA GLY A 388 -7.66 -24.88 -20.90
C GLY A 388 -7.14 -25.93 -19.91
N PRO A 389 -6.13 -26.70 -20.30
CA PRO A 389 -5.57 -27.74 -19.45
C PRO A 389 -4.93 -27.14 -18.18
N LEU A 390 -5.24 -27.72 -17.04
CA LEU A 390 -4.64 -27.45 -15.72
C LEU A 390 -4.42 -28.79 -15.01
N PRO A 391 -3.33 -28.96 -14.22
CA PRO A 391 -2.27 -27.98 -14.01
C PRO A 391 -1.46 -27.72 -15.29
N ALA A 392 -0.95 -26.49 -15.44
CA ALA A 392 -0.12 -26.08 -16.57
C ALA A 392 1.32 -25.80 -16.10
N THR A 393 2.27 -26.57 -16.59
CA THR A 393 3.69 -26.39 -16.28
C THR A 393 4.17 -25.03 -16.80
N LEU A 394 4.85 -24.26 -15.95
CA LEU A 394 5.42 -22.96 -16.32
C LEU A 394 6.80 -23.16 -16.96
N VAL A 395 6.93 -22.76 -18.23
CA VAL A 395 8.17 -22.84 -19.00
C VAL A 395 8.89 -21.48 -19.02
N ASP A 396 10.17 -21.47 -19.43
CA ASP A 396 10.94 -20.23 -19.58
C ASP A 396 10.27 -19.25 -20.52
N GLY A 397 10.38 -17.98 -20.17
CA GLY A 397 9.76 -16.91 -20.92
C GLY A 397 8.28 -16.71 -20.57
N GLU A 398 7.49 -16.42 -21.57
CA GLU A 398 6.09 -16.04 -21.41
C GLU A 398 5.15 -17.24 -21.43
N ASN A 399 4.34 -17.40 -20.40
CA ASN A 399 3.25 -18.36 -20.32
C ASN A 399 1.94 -17.58 -20.36
N VAL A 400 1.17 -17.69 -21.44
CA VAL A 400 -0.03 -16.88 -21.68
C VAL A 400 -1.28 -17.73 -21.56
N PHE A 401 -2.20 -17.28 -20.71
CA PHE A 401 -3.50 -17.91 -20.46
C PHE A 401 -4.61 -16.92 -20.80
N SER A 402 -5.67 -17.39 -21.49
CA SER A 402 -6.79 -16.52 -21.82
C SER A 402 -8.12 -17.14 -21.36
N ILE A 403 -8.92 -16.36 -20.68
CA ILE A 403 -10.31 -16.70 -20.34
C ILE A 403 -11.16 -16.13 -21.47
N GLY A 404 -11.92 -17.03 -22.11
CA GLY A 404 -12.72 -16.72 -23.30
C GLY A 404 -13.82 -15.70 -23.06
N LEU A 405 -14.64 -15.48 -24.05
CA LEU A 405 -15.68 -14.45 -24.10
C LEU A 405 -16.48 -14.34 -22.82
N VAL A 406 -16.25 -13.26 -22.08
CA VAL A 406 -16.92 -12.92 -20.85
C VAL A 406 -17.82 -11.71 -21.13
N PRO A 407 -19.12 -11.73 -20.79
CA PRO A 407 -19.96 -10.55 -20.91
C PRO A 407 -19.33 -9.36 -20.19
N ARG A 408 -19.25 -8.23 -20.86
CA ARG A 408 -18.64 -7.01 -20.29
C ARG A 408 -19.46 -6.45 -19.13
N PHE A 409 -20.76 -6.68 -19.17
CA PHE A 409 -21.69 -6.34 -18.11
C PHE A 409 -22.39 -7.62 -17.68
N SER A 410 -22.24 -8.02 -16.43
CA SER A 410 -23.07 -9.05 -15.84
C SER A 410 -24.44 -8.46 -15.52
N VAL A 411 -25.27 -8.29 -16.55
CA VAL A 411 -26.70 -8.15 -16.32
C VAL A 411 -27.21 -9.54 -15.96
N PRO A 412 -27.87 -9.75 -14.81
CA PRO A 412 -28.45 -11.05 -14.49
C PRO A 412 -29.32 -11.52 -15.66
N CYS A 413 -29.10 -12.71 -16.14
CA CYS A 413 -29.78 -13.31 -17.29
C CYS A 413 -31.33 -13.33 -17.12
N ALA A 414 -31.83 -13.15 -15.88
CA ALA A 414 -33.25 -13.04 -15.58
C ALA A 414 -33.89 -11.73 -16.08
N GLN A 415 -33.12 -10.64 -16.23
CA GLN A 415 -33.64 -9.37 -16.77
C GLN A 415 -33.57 -9.28 -18.31
N ALA A 416 -32.76 -10.17 -18.94
CA ALA A 416 -32.70 -10.22 -20.41
C ALA A 416 -33.94 -10.77 -21.10
N ARG A 417 -34.94 -11.24 -20.35
CA ARG A 417 -36.19 -11.81 -20.92
C ARG A 417 -37.28 -10.82 -21.20
N ALA A 418 -37.21 -9.63 -20.65
CA ALA A 418 -38.14 -8.56 -20.96
C ALA A 418 -37.35 -7.31 -21.37
N VAL A 419 -37.35 -7.00 -22.66
CA VAL A 419 -36.89 -5.66 -23.13
C VAL A 419 -37.94 -4.68 -22.60
N PRO A 420 -37.60 -3.76 -21.69
CA PRO A 420 -38.54 -2.77 -21.21
C PRO A 420 -39.01 -1.92 -22.39
N ASP A 421 -40.31 -1.69 -22.51
CA ASP A 421 -40.89 -0.77 -23.50
C ASP A 421 -40.52 0.70 -23.18
N GLU A 422 -39.95 0.96 -21.99
CA GLU A 422 -39.54 2.28 -21.56
C GLU A 422 -38.00 2.38 -21.44
N PRO A 423 -37.42 3.58 -21.69
CA PRO A 423 -36.00 3.82 -21.57
C PRO A 423 -35.51 3.67 -20.12
N ILE A 424 -34.40 2.99 -19.94
CA ILE A 424 -33.71 2.91 -18.64
C ILE A 424 -32.82 4.14 -18.45
N TYR A 425 -32.91 4.80 -17.30
CA TYR A 425 -32.04 5.92 -16.96
C TYR A 425 -30.96 5.50 -15.99
N MET A 426 -29.70 5.76 -16.34
CA MET A 426 -28.54 5.43 -15.54
C MET A 426 -27.72 6.69 -15.23
N LYS A 427 -26.94 6.68 -14.16
CA LYS A 427 -25.90 7.68 -13.94
C LYS A 427 -24.59 7.20 -14.54
N THR A 428 -23.94 8.04 -15.36
CA THR A 428 -22.60 7.77 -15.86
C THR A 428 -21.57 7.90 -14.73
N ALA A 429 -20.36 7.39 -14.93
CA ALA A 429 -19.25 7.57 -13.99
C ALA A 429 -18.92 9.06 -13.71
N SER A 430 -19.25 9.96 -14.64
CA SER A 430 -19.15 11.42 -14.48
C SER A 430 -20.38 12.07 -13.83
N GLY A 431 -21.32 11.27 -13.30
CA GLY A 431 -22.54 11.74 -12.63
C GLY A 431 -23.64 12.26 -13.54
N LYS A 432 -23.46 12.24 -14.87
CA LYS A 432 -24.47 12.66 -15.84
C LYS A 432 -25.55 11.59 -16.00
N LYS A 433 -26.79 12.01 -16.25
CA LYS A 433 -27.90 11.11 -16.55
C LYS A 433 -27.77 10.58 -17.98
N ALA A 434 -27.81 9.27 -18.17
CA ALA A 434 -27.81 8.62 -19.46
C ALA A 434 -29.12 7.89 -19.68
N LYS A 435 -29.63 7.96 -20.90
CA LYS A 435 -30.80 7.24 -21.37
C LYS A 435 -30.33 6.03 -22.17
N VAL A 436 -30.75 4.84 -21.79
CA VAL A 436 -30.48 3.57 -22.47
C VAL A 436 -31.78 3.06 -23.05
N VAL A 437 -31.82 2.84 -24.37
CA VAL A 437 -32.97 2.26 -25.07
C VAL A 437 -32.53 0.88 -25.57
N LEU A 438 -33.30 -0.13 -25.19
CA LEU A 438 -33.11 -1.50 -25.65
C LEU A 438 -34.12 -1.80 -26.76
N THR A 439 -33.64 -2.21 -27.92
CA THR A 439 -34.51 -2.59 -29.06
C THR A 439 -34.27 -4.02 -29.46
N LYS A 440 -35.31 -4.80 -29.66
CA LYS A 440 -35.18 -6.16 -30.21
C LYS A 440 -35.05 -6.12 -31.73
N ASP A 441 -34.02 -6.79 -32.23
CA ASP A 441 -33.83 -7.06 -33.65
C ASP A 441 -33.62 -8.57 -33.84
N GLY A 442 -34.74 -9.28 -34.05
CA GLY A 442 -34.77 -10.74 -34.11
C GLY A 442 -34.35 -11.37 -32.76
N SER A 443 -33.30 -12.19 -32.78
CA SER A 443 -32.72 -12.80 -31.58
C SER A 443 -31.69 -11.93 -30.87
N ARG A 444 -31.41 -10.70 -31.38
CA ARG A 444 -30.42 -9.77 -30.83
C ARG A 444 -31.12 -8.60 -30.13
N THR A 445 -30.51 -8.12 -29.07
CA THR A 445 -30.90 -6.89 -28.39
C THR A 445 -29.91 -5.79 -28.77
N LYS A 446 -30.40 -4.73 -29.42
CA LYS A 446 -29.64 -3.53 -29.72
C LYS A 446 -29.76 -2.57 -28.56
N VAL A 447 -28.65 -2.01 -28.14
CA VAL A 447 -28.55 -1.04 -27.04
C VAL A 447 -28.19 0.32 -27.63
N ASP A 448 -29.12 1.28 -27.59
CA ASP A 448 -28.81 2.66 -27.96
C ASP A 448 -28.63 3.50 -26.70
N TYR A 449 -27.54 4.25 -26.66
CA TYR A 449 -27.12 5.04 -25.51
C TYR A 449 -27.02 6.53 -25.86
N SER A 450 -27.66 7.39 -25.06
CA SER A 450 -27.54 8.84 -25.19
C SER A 450 -27.43 9.52 -23.82
N VAL A 451 -26.48 10.46 -23.69
CA VAL A 451 -26.37 11.29 -22.47
C VAL A 451 -27.45 12.35 -22.53
N VAL A 452 -28.29 12.39 -21.50
CA VAL A 452 -29.32 13.42 -21.37
C VAL A 452 -28.66 14.70 -20.88
N LYS A 453 -28.84 15.79 -21.66
CA LYS A 453 -28.33 17.12 -21.29
C LYS A 453 -29.09 17.70 -20.11
#